data_04f00d3e2c5b17b8cfaf323e8bcbaa29
#
_entry.id   04f00d3e2c5b17b8cfaf323e8bcbaa29
#
_cell.length_a   1.000
_cell.length_b   1.000
_cell.length_c   1.000
_cell.angle_alpha   90.00
_cell.angle_beta   90.00
_cell.angle_gamma   90.00
#
_symmetry.space_group_name_H-M   'P 1'
#
loop_
_entity.id
_entity.type
_entity.pdbx_description
1 polymer ?
#
loop_
_entity_poly.entity_id
_entity_poly.type
_entity_poly.pdbx_seq_one_letter_code
_entity_poly.pdbx_strand_id
1 'polypeptide(L)'
;MKQVVAASLLSLAAAVAASAAHAATPEELAKSKNCMACHATATKLVGPAYKDVAAKYKGQKDAEDKLVQKVMKGGAGVWGPVPMPPNAVSDAEAHTLVKWILAQK
;
A
#
# COMPACT_ATOMS: atom_id res chain seq x y z
N MET A 1 -72.07 3.59 15.31
CA MET A 1 -70.88 2.74 15.34
C MET A 1 -69.81 3.40 14.48
N LYS A 2 -68.82 3.98 15.09
CA LYS A 2 -67.70 4.61 14.35
C LYS A 2 -66.58 3.58 14.32
N GLN A 3 -66.28 3.09 13.13
CA GLN A 3 -65.11 2.24 12.91
C GLN A 3 -63.87 3.12 12.81
N VAL A 4 -62.95 2.94 13.74
CA VAL A 4 -61.65 3.59 13.69
C VAL A 4 -60.76 2.66 12.87
N VAL A 5 -60.41 3.10 11.65
CA VAL A 5 -59.43 2.43 10.82
C VAL A 5 -58.05 2.89 11.27
N ALA A 6 -57.36 2.03 12.01
CA ALA A 6 -55.96 2.26 12.36
C ALA A 6 -55.09 2.02 11.12
N ALA A 7 -54.59 3.10 10.52
CA ALA A 7 -53.60 3.02 9.48
C ALA A 7 -52.24 2.69 10.10
N SER A 8 -51.83 1.46 9.96
CA SER A 8 -50.47 1.04 10.31
C SER A 8 -49.49 1.57 9.27
N LEU A 9 -48.76 2.61 9.63
CA LEU A 9 -47.64 3.10 8.88
C LEU A 9 -46.46 2.14 9.09
N LEU A 10 -46.25 1.24 8.11
CA LEU A 10 -45.02 0.49 8.03
C LEU A 10 -43.89 1.44 7.61
N SER A 11 -43.09 1.86 8.60
CA SER A 11 -41.83 2.54 8.30
C SER A 11 -40.83 1.52 7.75
N LEU A 12 -40.62 1.52 6.44
CA LEU A 12 -39.52 0.81 5.83
C LEU A 12 -38.24 1.58 6.17
N ALA A 13 -37.54 1.12 7.19
CA ALA A 13 -36.18 1.57 7.43
C ALA A 13 -35.29 0.94 6.35
N ALA A 14 -34.97 1.71 5.31
CA ALA A 14 -33.94 1.32 4.35
C ALA A 14 -32.60 1.35 5.08
N ALA A 15 -32.09 0.15 5.42
CA ALA A 15 -30.73 0.01 5.90
C ALA A 15 -29.80 0.27 4.69
N VAL A 16 -29.26 1.47 4.61
CA VAL A 16 -28.17 1.79 3.70
C VAL A 16 -26.95 1.08 4.26
N ALA A 17 -26.65 -0.10 3.73
CA ALA A 17 -25.38 -0.75 3.96
C ALA A 17 -24.31 0.14 3.28
N ALA A 18 -23.65 1.00 4.08
CA ALA A 18 -22.46 1.66 3.65
C ALA A 18 -21.41 0.57 3.41
N SER A 19 -21.16 0.22 2.13
CA SER A 19 -19.98 -0.54 1.78
C SER A 19 -18.78 0.32 2.14
N ALA A 20 -18.08 -0.04 3.23
CA ALA A 20 -16.83 0.59 3.58
C ALA A 20 -15.88 0.41 2.39
N ALA A 21 -15.52 1.51 1.74
CA ALA A 21 -14.50 1.48 0.71
C ALA A 21 -13.21 0.95 1.36
N HIS A 22 -12.82 -0.26 0.97
CA HIS A 22 -11.62 -0.90 1.50
C HIS A 22 -10.41 -0.23 0.85
N ALA A 23 -9.64 0.51 1.64
CA ALA A 23 -8.36 1.02 1.16
C ALA A 23 -7.43 -0.18 0.90
N ALA A 24 -6.73 -0.17 -0.24
CA ALA A 24 -5.76 -1.19 -0.57
C ALA A 24 -4.68 -1.25 0.52
N THR A 25 -4.31 -2.46 0.93
CA THR A 25 -3.18 -2.66 1.82
C THR A 25 -1.87 -2.32 1.09
N PRO A 26 -0.79 -1.97 1.81
CA PRO A 26 0.51 -1.75 1.18
C PRO A 26 0.99 -2.95 0.35
N GLU A 27 0.70 -4.17 0.80
CA GLU A 27 1.03 -5.39 0.06
C GLU A 27 0.26 -5.50 -1.26
N GLU A 28 -1.04 -5.25 -1.23
CA GLU A 28 -1.86 -5.21 -2.44
C GLU A 28 -1.39 -4.12 -3.41
N LEU A 29 -1.02 -2.95 -2.89
CA LEU A 29 -0.45 -1.86 -3.67
C LEU A 29 0.86 -2.27 -4.34
N ALA A 30 1.76 -2.92 -3.60
CA ALA A 30 3.02 -3.45 -4.14
C ALA A 30 2.77 -4.43 -5.30
N LYS A 31 1.80 -5.31 -5.16
CA LYS A 31 1.40 -6.25 -6.22
C LYS A 31 0.84 -5.53 -7.44
N SER A 32 -0.07 -4.59 -7.24
CA SER A 32 -0.72 -3.86 -8.35
C SER A 32 0.25 -2.95 -9.12
N LYS A 33 1.30 -2.48 -8.47
CA LYS A 33 2.34 -1.65 -9.09
C LYS A 33 3.55 -2.47 -9.60
N ASN A 34 3.43 -3.79 -9.66
CA ASN A 34 4.44 -4.72 -10.16
C ASN A 34 5.76 -4.73 -9.37
N CYS A 35 5.78 -4.26 -8.15
CA CYS A 35 6.98 -4.30 -7.30
C CYS A 35 7.46 -5.74 -7.08
N MET A 36 6.53 -6.67 -6.94
CA MET A 36 6.82 -8.08 -6.66
C MET A 36 7.34 -8.85 -7.87
N ALA A 37 7.41 -8.24 -9.05
CA ALA A 37 8.10 -8.81 -10.21
C ALA A 37 9.62 -8.85 -10.00
N CYS A 38 10.17 -7.91 -9.23
CA CYS A 38 11.60 -7.77 -8.98
C CYS A 38 12.00 -7.90 -7.51
N HIS A 39 11.04 -7.78 -6.60
CA HIS A 39 11.26 -7.87 -5.16
C HIS A 39 10.44 -8.98 -4.53
N ALA A 40 10.96 -9.53 -3.45
CA ALA A 40 10.22 -10.39 -2.53
C ALA A 40 10.48 -9.93 -1.09
N THR A 41 9.66 -10.35 -0.15
CA THR A 41 9.81 -9.94 1.25
C THR A 41 11.11 -10.46 1.86
N ALA A 42 11.43 -11.73 1.65
CA ALA A 42 12.52 -12.42 2.33
C ALA A 42 13.63 -12.93 1.41
N THR A 43 13.44 -12.90 0.10
CA THR A 43 14.36 -13.48 -0.88
C THR A 43 14.79 -12.44 -1.90
N LYS A 44 16.09 -12.39 -2.18
CA LYS A 44 16.61 -11.58 -3.28
C LYS A 44 16.13 -12.18 -4.62
N LEU A 45 15.58 -11.32 -5.46
CA LEU A 45 15.27 -11.62 -6.86
C LEU A 45 16.14 -10.73 -7.77
N VAL A 46 15.53 -10.00 -8.68
CA VAL A 46 16.24 -8.96 -9.45
C VAL A 46 16.68 -7.82 -8.53
N GLY A 47 15.78 -7.38 -7.65
CA GLY A 47 16.04 -6.41 -6.59
C GLY A 47 16.26 -7.06 -5.23
N PRO A 48 16.70 -6.28 -4.22
CA PRO A 48 16.91 -6.78 -2.87
C PRO A 48 15.60 -7.21 -2.20
N ALA A 49 15.70 -8.17 -1.29
CA ALA A 49 14.61 -8.53 -0.41
C ALA A 49 14.19 -7.33 0.46
N TYR A 50 12.92 -7.14 0.70
CA TYR A 50 12.45 -6.03 1.54
C TYR A 50 12.97 -6.09 2.98
N LYS A 51 13.16 -7.28 3.53
CA LYS A 51 13.81 -7.45 4.84
C LYS A 51 15.24 -6.90 4.86
N ASP A 52 15.97 -7.08 3.79
CA ASP A 52 17.35 -6.57 3.67
C ASP A 52 17.35 -5.04 3.51
N VAL A 53 16.39 -4.49 2.78
CA VAL A 53 16.21 -3.04 2.66
C VAL A 53 15.92 -2.45 4.04
N ALA A 54 14.98 -3.04 4.79
CA ALA A 54 14.64 -2.60 6.13
C ALA A 54 15.86 -2.65 7.07
N ALA A 55 16.64 -3.73 7.02
CA ALA A 55 17.84 -3.88 7.83
C ALA A 55 18.91 -2.85 7.50
N LYS A 56 19.15 -2.59 6.20
CA LYS A 56 20.14 -1.61 5.75
C LYS A 56 19.83 -0.19 6.22
N TYR A 57 18.58 0.20 6.20
CA TYR A 57 18.15 1.56 6.53
C TYR A 57 17.69 1.74 7.97
N LYS A 58 17.81 0.69 8.80
CA LYS A 58 17.42 0.75 10.21
C LYS A 58 18.13 1.89 10.94
N GLY A 59 17.36 2.73 11.62
CA GLY A 59 17.88 3.87 12.38
C GLY A 59 18.27 5.10 11.56
N GLN A 60 18.12 5.06 10.24
CA GLN A 60 18.36 6.24 9.40
C GLN A 60 17.10 7.09 9.32
N LYS A 61 17.17 8.33 9.80
CA LYS A 61 16.02 9.25 9.88
C LYS A 61 15.48 9.69 8.52
N ASP A 62 16.34 9.75 7.51
CA ASP A 62 16.01 10.17 6.16
C ASP A 62 15.70 9.01 5.20
N ALA A 63 15.65 7.78 5.71
CA ALA A 63 15.44 6.58 4.91
C ALA A 63 14.13 6.61 4.13
N GLU A 64 13.03 7.03 4.75
CA GLU A 64 11.74 7.10 4.08
C GLU A 64 11.78 8.01 2.87
N ASP A 65 12.26 9.23 3.01
CA ASP A 65 12.34 10.19 1.91
C ASP A 65 13.28 9.73 0.80
N LYS A 66 14.43 9.18 1.15
CA LYS A 66 15.37 8.61 0.17
C LYS A 66 14.74 7.47 -0.64
N LEU A 67 14.06 6.56 0.03
CA LEU A 67 13.45 5.41 -0.63
C LEU A 67 12.20 5.79 -1.43
N VAL A 68 11.44 6.79 -1.00
CA VAL A 68 10.35 7.36 -1.79
C VAL A 68 10.88 7.89 -3.13
N GLN A 69 11.98 8.63 -3.12
CA GLN A 69 12.62 9.11 -4.35
C GLN A 69 13.12 7.95 -5.22
N LYS A 70 13.66 6.89 -4.60
CA LYS A 70 14.11 5.70 -5.32
C LYS A 70 12.96 4.98 -6.00
N VAL A 71 11.83 4.81 -5.34
CA VAL A 71 10.63 4.19 -5.90
C VAL A 71 10.08 5.01 -7.07
N MET A 72 10.00 6.33 -6.93
CA MET A 72 9.42 7.20 -7.95
C MET A 72 10.36 7.43 -9.14
N LYS A 73 11.64 7.59 -8.91
CA LYS A 73 12.63 7.96 -9.94
C LYS A 73 13.51 6.82 -10.42
N GLY A 74 13.57 5.73 -9.66
CA GLY A 74 14.46 4.61 -9.96
C GLY A 74 15.92 4.91 -9.63
N GLY A 75 16.80 4.07 -10.10
CA GLY A 75 18.24 4.23 -9.94
C GLY A 75 18.96 2.90 -9.74
N ALA A 76 20.29 2.96 -9.65
CA ALA A 76 21.17 1.82 -9.44
C ALA A 76 22.34 2.17 -8.52
N GLY A 77 23.13 1.18 -8.16
CA GLY A 77 24.41 1.33 -7.46
C GLY A 77 24.40 0.97 -5.99
N VAL A 78 23.33 1.24 -5.25
CA VAL A 78 23.24 0.91 -3.82
C VAL A 78 23.22 -0.61 -3.59
N TRP A 79 22.52 -1.34 -4.45
CA TRP A 79 22.36 -2.79 -4.39
C TRP A 79 23.01 -3.52 -5.57
N GLY A 80 23.83 -2.84 -6.32
CA GLY A 80 24.51 -3.37 -7.49
C GLY A 80 24.18 -2.61 -8.78
N PRO A 81 24.65 -3.13 -9.94
CA PRO A 81 24.56 -2.41 -11.22
C PRO A 81 23.19 -2.50 -11.90
N VAL A 82 22.33 -3.43 -11.50
CA VAL A 82 21.01 -3.59 -12.12
C VAL A 82 20.11 -2.41 -11.72
N PRO A 83 19.62 -1.63 -12.70
CA PRO A 83 18.80 -0.47 -12.40
C PRO A 83 17.39 -0.87 -12.00
N MET A 84 16.84 -0.17 -10.99
CA MET A 84 15.43 -0.17 -10.70
C MET A 84 14.76 0.90 -11.59
N PRO A 85 13.75 0.56 -12.39
CA PRO A 85 13.08 1.54 -13.22
C PRO A 85 12.22 2.48 -12.37
N PRO A 86 11.91 3.69 -12.87
CA PRO A 86 10.89 4.54 -12.25
C PRO A 86 9.54 3.84 -12.20
N ASN A 87 8.79 4.05 -11.12
CA ASN A 87 7.46 3.47 -10.96
C ASN A 87 6.37 4.55 -11.07
N ALA A 88 5.26 4.20 -11.71
CA ALA A 88 4.09 5.07 -11.85
C ALA A 88 3.25 5.03 -10.56
N VAL A 89 3.74 5.66 -9.52
CA VAL A 89 3.07 5.80 -8.22
C VAL A 89 2.99 7.26 -7.83
N SER A 90 1.94 7.62 -7.09
CA SER A 90 1.86 8.93 -6.47
C SER A 90 2.84 9.04 -5.30
N ASP A 91 3.12 10.26 -4.87
CA ASP A 91 3.94 10.51 -3.67
C ASP A 91 3.35 9.80 -2.43
N ALA A 92 2.04 9.90 -2.24
CA ALA A 92 1.34 9.22 -1.14
C ALA A 92 1.46 7.69 -1.21
N GLU A 93 1.32 7.12 -2.40
CA GLU A 93 1.49 5.69 -2.61
C GLU A 93 2.93 5.25 -2.35
N ALA A 94 3.91 6.02 -2.78
CA ALA A 94 5.31 5.75 -2.53
C ALA A 94 5.63 5.77 -1.03
N HIS A 95 5.12 6.73 -0.28
CA HIS A 95 5.27 6.75 1.18
C HIS A 95 4.62 5.54 1.85
N THR A 96 3.44 5.15 1.42
CA THR A 96 2.75 3.95 1.92
C THR A 96 3.59 2.69 1.70
N LEU A 97 4.11 2.52 0.50
CA LEU A 97 4.97 1.38 0.15
C LEU A 97 6.27 1.38 0.97
N VAL A 98 6.95 2.50 1.06
CA VAL A 98 8.23 2.61 1.76
C VAL A 98 8.09 2.36 3.25
N LYS A 99 7.07 2.89 3.89
CA LYS A 99 6.78 2.61 5.31
C LYS A 99 6.58 1.12 5.56
N TRP A 100 5.85 0.46 4.69
CA TRP A 100 5.63 -0.99 4.76
C TRP A 100 6.93 -1.76 4.55
N ILE A 101 7.75 -1.38 3.57
CA ILE A 101 9.06 -2.00 3.31
C ILE A 101 9.96 -1.85 4.53
N LEU A 102 10.07 -0.67 5.10
CA LEU A 102 10.92 -0.40 6.27
C LEU A 102 10.45 -1.10 7.55
N ALA A 103 9.19 -1.50 7.61
CA ALA A 103 8.62 -2.25 8.73
C ALA A 103 8.87 -3.76 8.66
N GLN A 104 9.46 -4.27 7.60
CA GLN A 104 9.78 -5.70 7.45
C GLN A 104 10.87 -6.13 8.45
N LYS A 105 10.72 -7.33 9.00
CA LYS A 105 11.64 -7.89 10.00
C LYS A 105 12.28 -9.18 9.52
#